data_8c39dbd5ba2b2035233c84f4774431c1
#
_entry.id   8c39dbd5ba2b2035233c84f4774431c1
#
_cell.length_a   1.000
_cell.length_b   1.000
_cell.length_c   1.000
_cell.angle_alpha   90.00
_cell.angle_beta   90.00
_cell.angle_gamma   90.00
#
_symmetry.space_group_name_H-M   'P 1'
#
loop_
_entity.id
_entity.type
_entity.pdbx_description
1 polymer ?
#
loop_
_entity_poly.entity_id
_entity_poly.type
_entity_poly.pdbx_seq_one_letter_code
_entity_poly.pdbx_strand_id
1 'polypeptide(L)'
;EMSASLVGSEMCIRDSLTMHDFYMIDAKVEEVARALGLSELGLDKDVTELSGGQRTKVLLGKLLLEKPDILLLDEPTNYLDKEHIEWLKRYLQDYENAFILISHDIPFLNSVINVIYHMDNQELNRYTGDYDNFQKVYAVKKAQLEAAYNKQQQEIAELKDFVARNKARVATRNMAMSRQKKLDNMDIIELAAEKPKPEFNFKTARTPGRYIFQTHDLVIGYDEPLSSPLNLEMERGQKIVLTGANGIGKSTLLKSILGLIKPLSGDVEQGDYLEIGYFEQETPAGIETTCLEEIWQEFPGYTQYEVRSALAKCGLTTKHIESKVKVLSGGEQAKVRLCKLINRESNILVLDEPTNHLDVDAKDELKRALMAYKGSILMVCHEPEFYDGLATDVWDCGKWTTRI
;
A
#
# COMPACT_ATOMS: atom_id res chain seq x y z
N GLU A 1 12.31 -26.00 -60.14
CA GLU A 1 12.81 -26.37 -58.77
C GLU A 1 12.89 -25.18 -57.79
N MET A 2 13.13 -23.92 -58.26
CA MET A 2 13.14 -22.74 -57.38
C MET A 2 11.78 -22.32 -56.85
N SER A 3 10.67 -22.59 -57.55
CA SER A 3 9.34 -22.24 -57.12
C SER A 3 8.78 -23.10 -55.95
N ALA A 4 9.17 -24.38 -55.89
CA ALA A 4 8.74 -25.29 -54.83
C ALA A 4 9.39 -25.00 -53.46
N SER A 5 10.64 -24.49 -53.47
CA SER A 5 11.35 -24.07 -52.25
C SER A 5 10.79 -22.80 -51.63
N LEU A 6 10.36 -21.85 -52.47
CA LEU A 6 9.71 -20.61 -51.98
C LEU A 6 8.34 -20.88 -51.36
N VAL A 7 7.52 -21.72 -52.01
CA VAL A 7 6.19 -22.09 -51.47
C VAL A 7 6.31 -22.84 -50.13
N GLY A 8 7.33 -23.70 -49.99
CA GLY A 8 7.56 -24.41 -48.72
C GLY A 8 7.99 -23.46 -47.57
N SER A 9 8.83 -22.45 -47.87
CA SER A 9 9.24 -21.46 -46.89
C SER A 9 8.12 -20.48 -46.49
N GLU A 10 7.29 -20.06 -47.47
CA GLU A 10 6.11 -19.24 -47.20
C GLU A 10 5.06 -19.98 -46.35
N MET A 11 4.87 -21.28 -46.60
CA MET A 11 3.95 -22.13 -45.84
C MET A 11 4.44 -22.31 -44.42
N CYS A 12 5.73 -22.53 -44.18
CA CYS A 12 6.34 -22.60 -42.84
C CYS A 12 6.25 -21.28 -42.07
N ILE A 13 6.45 -20.13 -42.75
CA ILE A 13 6.32 -18.80 -42.16
C ILE A 13 4.87 -18.55 -41.78
N ARG A 14 3.92 -18.86 -42.67
CA ARG A 14 2.49 -18.68 -42.44
C ARG A 14 1.98 -19.55 -41.32
N ASP A 15 2.41 -20.82 -41.26
CA ASP A 15 2.09 -21.75 -40.19
C ASP A 15 2.66 -21.26 -38.84
N SER A 16 3.88 -20.77 -38.83
CA SER A 16 4.49 -20.17 -37.64
C SER A 16 3.77 -18.91 -37.18
N LEU A 17 3.39 -18.02 -38.10
CA LEU A 17 2.61 -16.82 -37.79
C LEU A 17 1.21 -17.18 -37.23
N THR A 18 0.59 -18.24 -37.76
CA THR A 18 -0.71 -18.72 -37.28
C THR A 18 -0.59 -19.39 -35.91
N MET A 19 0.46 -20.19 -35.67
CA MET A 19 0.72 -20.81 -34.37
C MET A 19 1.00 -19.77 -33.26
N HIS A 20 1.53 -18.62 -33.60
CA HIS A 20 1.80 -17.50 -32.67
C HIS A 20 0.71 -16.44 -32.63
N ASP A 21 -0.50 -16.75 -33.17
CA ASP A 21 -1.65 -15.83 -33.18
C ASP A 21 -1.36 -14.44 -33.76
N PHE A 22 -0.40 -14.35 -34.67
CA PHE A 22 0.06 -13.07 -35.24
C PHE A 22 -1.10 -12.21 -35.79
N TYR A 23 -2.05 -12.85 -36.46
CA TYR A 23 -3.22 -12.16 -37.05
C TYR A 23 -4.24 -11.65 -36.01
N MET A 24 -4.09 -12.07 -34.74
CA MET A 24 -4.95 -11.64 -33.64
C MET A 24 -4.24 -10.69 -32.66
N ILE A 25 -2.98 -10.31 -32.96
CA ILE A 25 -2.17 -9.48 -32.04
C ILE A 25 -2.88 -8.16 -31.76
N ASP A 26 -3.34 -7.44 -32.79
CA ASP A 26 -3.98 -6.14 -32.61
C ASP A 26 -5.25 -6.26 -31.76
N ALA A 27 -6.06 -7.28 -32.01
CA ALA A 27 -7.27 -7.54 -31.22
C ALA A 27 -6.94 -7.85 -29.75
N LYS A 28 -5.89 -8.63 -29.49
CA LYS A 28 -5.42 -8.93 -28.11
C LYS A 28 -4.86 -7.68 -27.41
N VAL A 29 -4.11 -6.85 -28.15
CA VAL A 29 -3.61 -5.57 -27.62
C VAL A 29 -4.77 -4.64 -27.25
N GLU A 30 -5.77 -4.51 -28.13
CA GLU A 30 -6.96 -3.70 -27.86
C GLU A 30 -7.76 -4.23 -26.67
N GLU A 31 -7.91 -5.56 -26.56
CA GLU A 31 -8.61 -6.20 -25.44
C GLU A 31 -7.92 -5.89 -24.11
N VAL A 32 -6.60 -6.12 -24.01
CA VAL A 32 -5.82 -5.84 -22.79
C VAL A 32 -5.76 -4.35 -22.50
N ALA A 33 -5.62 -3.50 -23.52
CA ALA A 33 -5.61 -2.05 -23.35
C ALA A 33 -6.96 -1.55 -22.79
N ARG A 34 -8.08 -2.06 -23.31
CA ARG A 34 -9.42 -1.75 -22.80
C ARG A 34 -9.58 -2.22 -21.36
N ALA A 35 -9.17 -3.45 -21.08
CA ALA A 35 -9.29 -4.07 -19.77
C ALA A 35 -8.43 -3.36 -18.68
N LEU A 36 -7.39 -2.63 -19.05
CA LEU A 36 -6.55 -1.84 -18.14
C LEU A 36 -6.87 -0.33 -18.18
N GLY A 37 -7.92 0.07 -18.94
CA GLY A 37 -8.30 1.48 -19.07
C GLY A 37 -7.27 2.33 -19.82
N LEU A 38 -6.56 1.73 -20.78
CA LEU A 38 -5.55 2.42 -21.61
C LEU A 38 -6.11 2.90 -22.96
N SER A 39 -7.29 2.39 -23.37
CA SER A 39 -7.89 2.72 -24.69
C SER A 39 -8.16 4.21 -24.86
N GLU A 40 -8.53 4.90 -23.79
CA GLU A 40 -8.82 6.34 -23.80
C GLU A 40 -7.57 7.21 -24.00
N LEU A 41 -6.39 6.67 -23.72
CA LEU A 41 -5.13 7.41 -23.81
C LEU A 41 -4.64 7.54 -25.26
N GLY A 42 -5.14 6.69 -26.16
CA GLY A 42 -4.62 6.51 -27.51
C GLY A 42 -3.37 5.62 -27.51
N LEU A 43 -3.38 4.57 -28.32
CA LEU A 43 -2.27 3.60 -28.38
C LEU A 43 -1.00 4.16 -29.05
N ASP A 44 -1.10 5.27 -29.75
CA ASP A 44 0.04 5.95 -30.42
C ASP A 44 0.76 6.98 -29.55
N LYS A 45 0.31 7.17 -28.30
CA LYS A 45 0.88 8.16 -27.39
C LYS A 45 2.25 7.72 -26.87
N ASP A 46 3.19 8.66 -26.76
CA ASP A 46 4.53 8.39 -26.21
C ASP A 46 4.44 8.04 -24.73
N VAL A 47 5.08 6.93 -24.33
CA VAL A 47 5.10 6.44 -22.94
C VAL A 47 5.73 7.44 -21.98
N THR A 48 6.61 8.33 -22.46
CA THR A 48 7.23 9.38 -21.64
C THR A 48 6.24 10.44 -21.17
N GLU A 49 5.15 10.64 -21.90
CA GLU A 49 4.08 11.59 -21.55
C GLU A 49 3.05 11.03 -20.57
N LEU A 50 3.12 9.73 -20.30
CA LEU A 50 2.18 9.06 -19.39
C LEU A 50 2.53 9.33 -17.92
N SER A 51 1.51 9.38 -17.07
CA SER A 51 1.69 9.39 -15.62
C SER A 51 2.34 8.10 -15.11
N GLY A 52 2.89 8.10 -13.89
CA GLY A 52 3.50 6.91 -13.28
C GLY A 52 2.55 5.72 -13.24
N GLY A 53 1.30 5.93 -12.82
CA GLY A 53 0.27 4.88 -12.79
C GLY A 53 -0.09 4.36 -14.18
N GLN A 54 -0.19 5.23 -15.19
CA GLN A 54 -0.44 4.83 -16.57
C GLN A 54 0.71 4.01 -17.14
N ARG A 55 1.98 4.39 -16.87
CA ARG A 55 3.15 3.59 -17.26
C ARG A 55 3.14 2.20 -16.63
N THR A 56 2.76 2.10 -15.36
CA THR A 56 2.64 0.81 -14.67
C THR A 56 1.59 -0.08 -15.33
N LYS A 57 0.43 0.48 -15.72
CA LYS A 57 -0.62 -0.24 -16.47
C LYS A 57 -0.12 -0.73 -17.83
N VAL A 58 0.64 0.09 -18.58
CA VAL A 58 1.25 -0.31 -19.87
C VAL A 58 2.25 -1.45 -19.68
N LEU A 59 3.11 -1.38 -18.64
CA LEU A 59 4.05 -2.46 -18.33
C LEU A 59 3.33 -3.75 -17.94
N LEU A 60 2.27 -3.66 -17.15
CA LEU A 60 1.43 -4.80 -16.81
C LEU A 60 0.81 -5.41 -18.08
N GLY A 61 0.20 -4.59 -18.94
CA GLY A 61 -0.37 -5.05 -20.21
C GLY A 61 0.63 -5.76 -21.10
N LYS A 62 1.85 -5.22 -21.23
CA LYS A 62 2.94 -5.87 -21.95
C LYS A 62 3.25 -7.25 -21.40
N LEU A 63 3.44 -7.38 -20.06
CA LEU A 63 3.75 -8.66 -19.42
C LEU A 63 2.62 -9.69 -19.60
N LEU A 64 1.37 -9.26 -19.54
CA LEU A 64 0.22 -10.15 -19.74
C LEU A 64 0.13 -10.64 -21.19
N LEU A 65 0.45 -9.79 -22.17
CA LEU A 65 0.50 -10.16 -23.59
C LEU A 65 1.65 -11.13 -23.91
N GLU A 66 2.79 -10.97 -23.25
CA GLU A 66 3.97 -11.85 -23.44
C GLU A 66 3.76 -13.28 -22.93
N LYS A 67 2.81 -13.48 -22.00
CA LYS A 67 2.46 -14.78 -21.39
C LYS A 67 3.69 -15.62 -20.97
N PRO A 68 4.59 -15.10 -20.13
CA PRO A 68 5.80 -15.81 -19.75
C PRO A 68 5.50 -17.12 -18.99
N ASP A 69 6.43 -18.07 -18.98
CA ASP A 69 6.31 -19.31 -18.20
C ASP A 69 6.20 -19.06 -16.70
N ILE A 70 6.83 -18.00 -16.20
CA ILE A 70 6.74 -17.54 -14.81
C ILE A 70 6.48 -16.04 -14.80
N LEU A 71 5.32 -15.64 -14.30
CA LEU A 71 4.93 -14.24 -14.17
C LEU A 71 5.22 -13.76 -12.75
N LEU A 72 5.98 -12.68 -12.62
CA LEU A 72 6.29 -12.05 -11.32
C LEU A 72 5.54 -10.73 -11.20
N LEU A 73 4.66 -10.63 -10.22
CA LEU A 73 3.81 -9.45 -9.98
C LEU A 73 4.06 -8.91 -8.56
N ASP A 74 4.47 -7.66 -8.49
CA ASP A 74 4.65 -6.93 -7.23
C ASP A 74 3.60 -5.82 -7.15
N GLU A 75 2.64 -5.96 -6.23
CA GLU A 75 1.52 -5.04 -6.01
C GLU A 75 0.77 -4.64 -7.30
N PRO A 76 0.31 -5.59 -8.14
CA PRO A 76 -0.26 -5.27 -9.45
C PRO A 76 -1.63 -4.57 -9.36
N THR A 77 -2.29 -4.61 -8.21
CA THR A 77 -3.58 -3.93 -7.96
C THR A 77 -3.40 -2.43 -7.70
N ASN A 78 -2.19 -1.97 -7.39
CA ASN A 78 -1.91 -0.56 -7.26
C ASN A 78 -2.20 0.17 -8.57
N TYR A 79 -2.84 1.33 -8.48
CA TYR A 79 -3.27 2.15 -9.64
C TYR A 79 -4.37 1.54 -10.52
N LEU A 80 -4.91 0.36 -10.16
CA LEU A 80 -6.09 -0.21 -10.80
C LEU A 80 -7.35 0.17 -10.02
N ASP A 81 -8.41 0.47 -10.73
CA ASP A 81 -9.74 0.59 -10.13
C ASP A 81 -10.43 -0.78 -10.00
N LYS A 82 -11.57 -0.80 -9.36
CA LYS A 82 -12.27 -2.04 -9.03
C LYS A 82 -12.58 -2.90 -10.26
N GLU A 83 -12.94 -2.30 -11.38
CA GLU A 83 -13.29 -3.01 -12.61
C GLU A 83 -12.06 -3.70 -13.22
N HIS A 84 -10.93 -2.98 -13.26
CA HIS A 84 -9.67 -3.52 -13.76
C HIS A 84 -9.10 -4.62 -12.84
N ILE A 85 -9.27 -4.49 -11.52
CA ILE A 85 -8.89 -5.54 -10.56
C ILE A 85 -9.71 -6.81 -10.81
N GLU A 86 -11.03 -6.71 -11.01
CA GLU A 86 -11.87 -7.88 -11.29
C GLU A 86 -11.52 -8.56 -12.63
N TRP A 87 -11.11 -7.79 -13.63
CA TRP A 87 -10.59 -8.35 -14.87
C TRP A 87 -9.24 -9.07 -14.66
N LEU A 88 -8.28 -8.44 -13.97
CA LEU A 88 -6.98 -9.04 -13.68
C LEU A 88 -7.12 -10.35 -12.88
N LYS A 89 -8.05 -10.37 -11.93
CA LYS A 89 -8.40 -11.56 -11.16
C LYS A 89 -8.82 -12.72 -12.06
N ARG A 90 -9.76 -12.49 -13.00
CA ARG A 90 -10.19 -13.51 -13.96
C ARG A 90 -9.04 -13.96 -14.84
N TYR A 91 -8.23 -13.03 -15.34
CA TYR A 91 -7.06 -13.33 -16.15
C TYR A 91 -6.07 -14.25 -15.42
N LEU A 92 -5.77 -13.98 -14.13
CA LEU A 92 -4.85 -14.81 -13.34
C LEU A 92 -5.46 -16.17 -12.94
N GLN A 93 -6.77 -16.25 -12.76
CA GLN A 93 -7.46 -17.53 -12.53
C GLN A 93 -7.38 -18.48 -13.75
N ASP A 94 -7.40 -17.90 -14.95
CA ASP A 94 -7.30 -18.64 -16.21
C ASP A 94 -5.86 -18.74 -16.74
N TYR A 95 -4.86 -18.22 -15.98
CA TYR A 95 -3.47 -18.24 -16.40
C TYR A 95 -2.90 -19.67 -16.34
N GLU A 96 -2.48 -20.19 -17.51
CA GLU A 96 -2.03 -21.58 -17.65
C GLU A 96 -0.67 -21.86 -17.00
N ASN A 97 0.20 -20.83 -16.92
CA ASN A 97 1.55 -20.95 -16.40
C ASN A 97 1.62 -20.55 -14.92
N ALA A 98 2.80 -20.60 -14.33
CA ALA A 98 3.02 -20.21 -12.94
C ALA A 98 3.11 -18.69 -12.77
N PHE A 99 2.60 -18.20 -11.64
CA PHE A 99 2.85 -16.81 -11.23
C PHE A 99 3.23 -16.71 -9.76
N ILE A 100 4.02 -15.70 -9.42
CA ILE A 100 4.35 -15.29 -8.06
C ILE A 100 3.81 -13.89 -7.86
N LEU A 101 2.98 -13.72 -6.84
CA LEU A 101 2.26 -12.49 -6.55
C LEU A 101 2.61 -11.99 -5.16
N ILE A 102 2.96 -10.71 -5.06
CA ILE A 102 3.04 -9.95 -3.82
C ILE A 102 1.88 -8.95 -3.84
N SER A 103 1.03 -8.95 -2.82
CA SER A 103 -0.05 -7.98 -2.69
C SER A 103 -0.52 -7.84 -1.24
N HIS A 104 -1.01 -6.66 -0.90
CA HIS A 104 -1.70 -6.36 0.35
C HIS A 104 -3.23 -6.37 0.22
N ASP A 105 -3.75 -6.61 -0.99
CA ASP A 105 -5.18 -6.77 -1.26
C ASP A 105 -5.61 -8.22 -0.95
N ILE A 106 -6.09 -8.44 0.27
CA ILE A 106 -6.47 -9.77 0.76
C ILE A 106 -7.63 -10.39 -0.04
N PRO A 107 -8.74 -9.68 -0.36
CA PRO A 107 -9.78 -10.19 -1.23
C PRO A 107 -9.27 -10.65 -2.59
N PHE A 108 -8.37 -9.90 -3.20
CA PHE A 108 -7.72 -10.28 -4.45
C PHE A 108 -6.85 -11.54 -4.28
N LEU A 109 -5.97 -11.58 -3.25
CA LEU A 109 -5.15 -12.75 -2.95
C LEU A 109 -5.99 -14.01 -2.78
N ASN A 110 -7.02 -13.98 -1.92
CA ASN A 110 -7.88 -15.13 -1.65
C ASN A 110 -8.57 -15.69 -2.90
N SER A 111 -8.71 -14.88 -3.93
CA SER A 111 -9.38 -15.28 -5.17
C SER A 111 -8.47 -15.95 -6.20
N VAL A 112 -7.15 -15.70 -6.16
CA VAL A 112 -6.23 -16.12 -7.23
C VAL A 112 -5.12 -17.07 -6.78
N ILE A 113 -4.82 -17.12 -5.47
CA ILE A 113 -3.71 -17.95 -4.95
C ILE A 113 -4.18 -19.28 -4.39
N ASN A 114 -3.27 -20.26 -4.40
CA ASN A 114 -3.46 -21.58 -3.79
C ASN A 114 -2.29 -21.99 -2.87
N VAL A 115 -1.20 -21.21 -2.87
CA VAL A 115 -0.01 -21.44 -2.03
C VAL A 115 0.51 -20.09 -1.56
N ILE A 116 0.89 -20.00 -0.29
CA ILE A 116 1.54 -18.84 0.29
C ILE A 116 2.95 -19.23 0.75
N TYR A 117 3.90 -18.39 0.40
CA TYR A 117 5.24 -18.41 0.95
C TYR A 117 5.38 -17.23 1.92
N HIS A 118 5.44 -17.53 3.20
CA HIS A 118 5.64 -16.54 4.26
C HIS A 118 7.12 -16.46 4.61
N MET A 119 7.68 -15.27 4.47
CA MET A 119 9.08 -14.99 4.83
C MET A 119 9.12 -14.35 6.22
N ASP A 120 9.68 -15.07 7.17
CA ASP A 120 9.87 -14.61 8.54
C ASP A 120 11.20 -15.15 9.09
N ASN A 121 11.93 -14.34 9.89
CA ASN A 121 13.23 -14.72 10.47
C ASN A 121 14.26 -15.29 9.48
N GLN A 122 14.34 -14.78 8.28
CA GLN A 122 15.21 -15.26 7.19
C GLN A 122 14.86 -16.70 6.72
N GLU A 123 13.72 -17.22 7.12
CA GLU A 123 13.17 -18.49 6.66
C GLU A 123 11.99 -18.26 5.74
N LEU A 124 11.84 -19.16 4.75
CA LEU A 124 10.73 -19.17 3.82
C LEU A 124 9.84 -20.36 4.10
N ASN A 125 8.67 -20.12 4.68
CA ASN A 125 7.72 -21.14 5.07
C ASN A 125 6.58 -21.25 4.05
N ARG A 126 6.31 -22.46 3.56
CA ARG A 126 5.25 -22.77 2.59
C ARG A 126 3.96 -23.16 3.30
N TYR A 127 2.85 -22.55 2.90
CA TYR A 127 1.49 -22.87 3.34
C TYR A 127 0.61 -23.13 2.13
N THR A 128 -0.25 -24.14 2.20
CA THR A 128 -1.22 -24.47 1.15
C THR A 128 -2.58 -23.87 1.50
N GLY A 129 -3.28 -23.38 0.48
CA GLY A 129 -4.58 -22.71 0.62
C GLY A 129 -4.50 -21.21 0.44
N ASP A 130 -5.59 -20.55 0.77
CA ASP A 130 -5.76 -19.11 0.71
C ASP A 130 -5.16 -18.36 1.92
N TYR A 131 -5.26 -17.05 1.92
CA TYR A 131 -4.72 -16.21 2.97
C TYR A 131 -5.43 -16.43 4.32
N ASP A 132 -6.73 -16.70 4.32
CA ASP A 132 -7.49 -16.94 5.54
C ASP A 132 -7.07 -18.23 6.23
N ASN A 133 -6.80 -19.28 5.44
CA ASN A 133 -6.27 -20.53 5.96
C ASN A 133 -4.84 -20.36 6.49
N PHE A 134 -4.00 -19.61 5.76
CA PHE A 134 -2.67 -19.25 6.22
C PHE A 134 -2.71 -18.57 7.59
N GLN A 135 -3.57 -17.56 7.78
CA GLN A 135 -3.70 -16.83 9.03
C GLN A 135 -4.03 -17.77 10.21
N LYS A 136 -4.98 -18.69 10.02
CA LYS A 136 -5.36 -19.66 11.06
C LYS A 136 -4.19 -20.58 11.43
N VAL A 137 -3.51 -21.13 10.42
CA VAL A 137 -2.37 -22.05 10.64
C VAL A 137 -1.18 -21.30 11.26
N TYR A 138 -0.91 -20.09 10.79
CA TYR A 138 0.17 -19.25 11.32
C TYR A 138 -0.06 -18.87 12.78
N ALA A 139 -1.28 -18.45 13.14
CA ALA A 139 -1.64 -18.12 14.52
C ALA A 139 -1.42 -19.32 15.47
N VAL A 140 -1.80 -20.54 15.05
CA VAL A 140 -1.57 -21.74 15.86
C VAL A 140 -0.07 -22.03 16.01
N LYS A 141 0.70 -21.96 14.91
CA LYS A 141 2.16 -22.17 14.95
C LYS A 141 2.86 -21.12 15.83
N LYS A 142 2.48 -19.85 15.72
CA LYS A 142 3.01 -18.76 16.55
C LYS A 142 2.75 -19.01 18.03
N ALA A 143 1.52 -19.38 18.40
CA ALA A 143 1.17 -19.70 19.79
C ALA A 143 1.95 -20.91 20.32
N GLN A 144 2.17 -21.95 19.50
CA GLN A 144 2.99 -23.11 19.87
C GLN A 144 4.45 -22.72 20.10
N LEU A 145 5.03 -21.88 19.22
CA LEU A 145 6.40 -21.41 19.35
C LEU A 145 6.59 -20.55 20.61
N GLU A 146 5.65 -19.64 20.90
CA GLU A 146 5.65 -18.84 22.11
C GLU A 146 5.54 -19.69 23.37
N ALA A 147 4.68 -20.70 23.38
CA ALA A 147 4.55 -21.63 24.50
C ALA A 147 5.85 -22.45 24.71
N ALA A 148 6.47 -22.90 23.62
CA ALA A 148 7.76 -23.62 23.68
C ALA A 148 8.88 -22.72 24.19
N TYR A 149 8.95 -21.46 23.71
CA TYR A 149 9.89 -20.46 24.19
C TYR A 149 9.73 -20.19 25.70
N ASN A 150 8.51 -19.92 26.15
CA ASN A 150 8.24 -19.65 27.57
C ASN A 150 8.62 -20.84 28.46
N LYS A 151 8.32 -22.06 28.02
CA LYS A 151 8.73 -23.30 28.72
C LYS A 151 10.26 -23.43 28.79
N GLN A 152 10.94 -23.15 27.67
CA GLN A 152 12.40 -23.18 27.65
C GLN A 152 13.02 -22.12 28.54
N GLN A 153 12.49 -20.88 28.55
CA GLN A 153 12.96 -19.82 29.44
C GLN A 153 12.81 -20.17 30.92
N GLN A 154 11.72 -20.82 31.30
CA GLN A 154 11.55 -21.34 32.65
C GLN A 154 12.59 -22.41 32.98
N GLU A 155 12.82 -23.39 32.10
CA GLU A 155 13.85 -24.41 32.29
C GLU A 155 15.25 -23.78 32.42
N ILE A 156 15.60 -22.80 31.56
CA ILE A 156 16.85 -22.05 31.62
C ILE A 156 17.00 -21.34 32.99
N ALA A 157 15.93 -20.69 33.46
CA ALA A 157 15.95 -19.99 34.74
C ALA A 157 16.18 -20.96 35.91
N GLU A 158 15.47 -22.08 35.94
CA GLU A 158 15.63 -23.14 36.96
C GLU A 158 17.05 -23.74 36.93
N LEU A 159 17.62 -24.03 35.78
CA LEU A 159 18.95 -24.54 35.62
C LEU A 159 20.00 -23.52 36.09
N LYS A 160 19.86 -22.25 35.71
CA LYS A 160 20.74 -21.15 36.16
C LYS A 160 20.70 -20.98 37.68
N ASP A 161 19.52 -20.97 38.29
CA ASP A 161 19.35 -20.84 39.73
C ASP A 161 19.98 -22.04 40.47
N PHE A 162 19.74 -23.25 39.99
CA PHE A 162 20.38 -24.46 40.57
C PHE A 162 21.89 -24.37 40.51
N VAL A 163 22.46 -23.98 39.35
CA VAL A 163 23.92 -23.83 39.20
C VAL A 163 24.46 -22.77 40.14
N ALA A 164 23.80 -21.62 40.23
CA ALA A 164 24.21 -20.52 41.11
C ALA A 164 24.29 -20.96 42.59
N ARG A 165 23.26 -21.70 43.07
CA ARG A 165 23.18 -22.15 44.47
C ARG A 165 24.15 -23.30 44.81
N ASN A 166 24.56 -24.11 43.83
CA ASN A 166 25.28 -25.35 44.06
C ASN A 166 26.74 -25.37 43.56
N LYS A 167 27.19 -24.41 42.74
CA LYS A 167 28.51 -24.36 42.13
C LYS A 167 29.65 -24.28 43.18
N ALA A 168 29.41 -23.61 44.31
CA ALA A 168 30.39 -23.42 45.38
C ALA A 168 30.45 -24.58 46.39
N ARG A 169 29.49 -25.50 46.40
CA ARG A 169 29.41 -26.61 47.38
C ARG A 169 30.10 -27.85 46.83
N VAL A 170 31.07 -28.39 47.56
CA VAL A 170 31.86 -29.57 47.14
C VAL A 170 30.96 -30.76 46.80
N ALA A 171 29.97 -31.06 47.63
CA ALA A 171 29.06 -32.21 47.46
C ALA A 171 28.17 -32.14 46.21
N THR A 172 27.82 -30.94 45.75
CA THR A 172 26.88 -30.75 44.62
C THR A 172 27.53 -30.15 43.37
N ARG A 173 28.83 -29.88 43.41
CA ARG A 173 29.59 -29.27 42.33
C ARG A 173 29.48 -30.02 41.01
N ASN A 174 29.61 -31.36 41.04
CA ASN A 174 29.54 -32.17 39.83
C ASN A 174 28.14 -32.13 39.18
N MET A 175 27.07 -32.09 40.00
CA MET A 175 25.70 -31.90 39.50
C MET A 175 25.51 -30.51 38.90
N ALA A 176 26.06 -29.49 39.55
CA ALA A 176 25.99 -28.12 38.99
C ALA A 176 26.75 -28.01 37.67
N MET A 177 27.91 -28.61 37.55
CA MET A 177 28.69 -28.65 36.29
C MET A 177 27.92 -29.39 35.15
N SER A 178 27.28 -30.53 35.48
CA SER A 178 26.48 -31.26 34.51
C SER A 178 25.29 -30.41 33.98
N ARG A 179 24.63 -29.68 34.88
CA ARG A 179 23.53 -28.77 34.49
C ARG A 179 24.02 -27.54 33.72
N GLN A 180 25.22 -27.03 34.08
CA GLN A 180 25.86 -25.97 33.31
C GLN A 180 26.14 -26.44 31.88
N LYS A 181 26.71 -27.64 31.71
CA LYS A 181 26.93 -28.23 30.37
C LYS A 181 25.63 -28.41 29.57
N LYS A 182 24.52 -28.75 30.25
CA LYS A 182 23.22 -28.81 29.59
C LYS A 182 22.77 -27.44 29.08
N LEU A 183 22.96 -26.37 29.89
CA LEU A 183 22.70 -25.00 29.49
C LEU A 183 23.56 -24.55 28.31
N ASP A 184 24.87 -24.86 28.36
CA ASP A 184 25.82 -24.45 27.32
C ASP A 184 25.56 -25.14 25.97
N ASN A 185 24.94 -26.33 25.99
CA ASN A 185 24.61 -27.13 24.79
C ASN A 185 23.14 -27.04 24.40
N MET A 186 22.35 -26.15 25.02
CA MET A 186 20.92 -26.00 24.72
C MET A 186 20.75 -25.11 23.49
N ASP A 187 20.06 -25.62 22.47
CA ASP A 187 19.61 -24.79 21.35
C ASP A 187 18.56 -23.80 21.84
N ILE A 188 18.89 -22.54 21.82
CA ILE A 188 18.01 -21.48 22.31
C ILE A 188 16.99 -21.14 21.23
N ILE A 189 15.71 -21.25 21.57
CA ILE A 189 14.63 -20.79 20.70
C ILE A 189 14.68 -19.27 20.67
N GLU A 190 14.87 -18.71 19.50
CA GLU A 190 14.79 -17.27 19.27
C GLU A 190 13.40 -16.91 18.76
N LEU A 191 12.68 -16.05 19.46
CA LEU A 191 11.47 -15.45 18.93
C LEU A 191 11.86 -14.32 17.99
N ALA A 192 11.18 -14.23 16.85
CA ALA A 192 11.28 -13.06 15.99
C ALA A 192 11.03 -11.81 16.81
N ALA A 193 11.91 -10.80 16.68
CA ALA A 193 11.61 -9.50 17.23
C ALA A 193 10.29 -9.01 16.61
N GLU A 194 9.28 -8.78 17.43
CA GLU A 194 8.01 -8.24 16.94
C GLU A 194 8.31 -6.93 16.20
N LYS A 195 7.84 -6.87 14.96
CA LYS A 195 7.89 -5.60 14.23
C LYS A 195 7.09 -4.58 15.04
N PRO A 196 7.61 -3.35 15.23
CA PRO A 196 6.86 -2.34 15.94
C PRO A 196 5.54 -2.10 15.22
N LYS A 197 4.43 -2.37 15.90
CA LYS A 197 3.11 -2.06 15.37
C LYS A 197 2.98 -0.54 15.28
N PRO A 198 2.48 -0.02 14.16
CA PRO A 198 2.25 1.41 14.06
C PRO A 198 1.19 1.87 15.06
N GLU A 199 1.37 3.08 15.57
CA GLU A 199 0.43 3.75 16.47
C GLU A 199 0.21 5.18 15.96
N PHE A 200 -0.97 5.45 15.41
CA PHE A 200 -1.32 6.73 14.81
C PHE A 200 -2.26 7.52 15.71
N ASN A 201 -1.86 8.74 16.06
CA ASN A 201 -2.68 9.66 16.85
C ASN A 201 -2.58 11.07 16.26
N PHE A 202 -3.61 11.47 15.51
CA PHE A 202 -3.66 12.79 14.88
C PHE A 202 -3.83 13.90 15.93
N LYS A 203 -3.03 14.95 15.81
CA LYS A 203 -3.17 16.15 16.63
C LYS A 203 -4.29 17.02 16.08
N THR A 204 -5.16 17.51 16.98
CA THR A 204 -6.26 18.38 16.62
C THR A 204 -5.90 19.84 16.87
N ALA A 205 -6.06 20.68 15.83
CA ALA A 205 -6.00 22.12 15.95
C ALA A 205 -7.30 22.70 16.56
N ARG A 206 -7.35 24.03 16.66
CA ARG A 206 -8.57 24.74 17.11
C ARG A 206 -9.78 24.40 16.23
N THR A 207 -10.97 24.57 16.78
CA THR A 207 -12.22 24.32 16.07
C THR A 207 -12.38 25.31 14.92
N PRO A 208 -12.59 24.86 13.66
CA PRO A 208 -12.82 25.72 12.52
C PRO A 208 -14.22 26.33 12.50
N GLY A 209 -14.51 27.19 11.54
CA GLY A 209 -15.85 27.69 11.26
C GLY A 209 -16.88 26.59 11.01
N ARG A 210 -18.14 26.96 10.72
CA ARG A 210 -19.19 25.98 10.42
C ARG A 210 -18.90 25.23 9.13
N TYR A 211 -18.54 25.97 8.09
CA TYR A 211 -18.21 25.42 6.78
C TYR A 211 -16.71 25.20 6.67
N ILE A 212 -16.33 24.08 6.07
CA ILE A 212 -14.95 23.79 5.72
C ILE A 212 -14.65 24.39 4.33
N PHE A 213 -15.54 24.16 3.37
CA PHE A 213 -15.53 24.84 2.07
C PHE A 213 -16.92 24.81 1.44
N GLN A 214 -17.12 25.74 0.52
CA GLN A 214 -18.27 25.78 -0.40
C GLN A 214 -17.74 26.05 -1.81
N THR A 215 -18.35 25.43 -2.82
CA THR A 215 -17.99 25.65 -4.22
C THR A 215 -19.17 26.23 -4.98
N HIS A 216 -18.89 27.18 -5.87
CA HIS A 216 -19.88 27.85 -6.67
C HIS A 216 -19.57 27.62 -8.15
N ASP A 217 -20.39 26.80 -8.82
CA ASP A 217 -20.26 26.43 -10.22
C ASP A 217 -18.82 26.02 -10.61
N LEU A 218 -18.16 25.31 -9.71
CA LEU A 218 -16.76 24.91 -9.82
C LEU A 218 -16.59 23.90 -10.97
N VAL A 219 -15.77 24.22 -11.96
CA VAL A 219 -15.35 23.31 -13.02
C VAL A 219 -13.87 23.02 -12.86
N ILE A 220 -13.54 21.77 -12.56
CA ILE A 220 -12.18 21.29 -12.42
C ILE A 220 -11.63 20.80 -13.76
N GLY A 221 -10.31 20.93 -13.94
CA GLY A 221 -9.60 20.49 -15.14
C GLY A 221 -8.24 21.14 -15.27
N TYR A 222 -7.55 20.79 -16.34
CA TYR A 222 -6.30 21.45 -16.76
C TYR A 222 -6.57 22.27 -18.03
N ASP A 223 -6.44 21.65 -19.22
CA ASP A 223 -6.76 22.26 -20.51
C ASP A 223 -8.23 22.01 -20.90
N GLU A 224 -8.77 20.88 -20.45
CA GLU A 224 -10.15 20.46 -20.71
C GLU A 224 -10.93 20.24 -19.40
N PRO A 225 -12.24 20.49 -19.39
CA PRO A 225 -13.08 20.28 -18.21
C PRO A 225 -13.20 18.77 -17.90
N LEU A 226 -12.93 18.43 -16.64
CA LEU A 226 -13.09 17.07 -16.08
C LEU A 226 -14.44 16.90 -15.38
N SER A 227 -15.14 17.98 -15.08
CA SER A 227 -16.43 17.94 -14.39
C SER A 227 -17.44 18.89 -15.01
N SER A 228 -18.73 18.59 -14.83
CA SER A 228 -19.80 19.57 -14.89
C SER A 228 -19.63 20.63 -13.77
N PRO A 229 -20.34 21.75 -13.79
CA PRO A 229 -20.32 22.73 -12.70
C PRO A 229 -20.73 22.09 -11.37
N LEU A 230 -19.87 22.22 -10.35
CA LEU A 230 -20.03 21.60 -9.03
C LEU A 230 -20.41 22.67 -7.98
N ASN A 231 -21.49 22.39 -7.25
CA ASN A 231 -21.91 23.14 -6.07
C ASN A 231 -21.86 22.21 -4.87
N LEU A 232 -20.68 22.12 -4.23
CA LEU A 232 -20.39 21.23 -3.13
C LEU A 232 -20.25 22.02 -1.84
N GLU A 233 -20.68 21.44 -0.76
CA GLU A 233 -20.55 22.02 0.57
C GLU A 233 -20.07 20.95 1.55
N MET A 234 -19.11 21.31 2.38
CA MET A 234 -18.62 20.48 3.47
C MET A 234 -18.72 21.22 4.78
N GLU A 235 -19.47 20.68 5.73
CA GLU A 235 -19.57 21.22 7.09
C GLU A 235 -18.51 20.59 8.02
N ARG A 236 -18.24 21.30 9.08
CA ARG A 236 -17.38 20.81 10.17
C ARG A 236 -17.87 19.50 10.77
N GLY A 237 -16.95 18.56 10.96
CA GLY A 237 -17.20 17.25 11.54
C GLY A 237 -17.62 16.18 10.54
N GLN A 238 -17.92 16.56 9.29
CA GLN A 238 -18.19 15.58 8.25
C GLN A 238 -16.90 14.83 7.85
N LYS A 239 -17.08 13.56 7.51
CA LYS A 239 -16.05 12.69 6.96
C LYS A 239 -16.53 12.19 5.60
N ILE A 240 -16.05 12.83 4.54
CA ILE A 240 -16.51 12.63 3.18
C ILE A 240 -15.48 11.80 2.41
N VAL A 241 -15.97 10.79 1.70
CA VAL A 241 -15.16 9.95 0.84
C VAL A 241 -15.53 10.18 -0.62
N LEU A 242 -14.53 10.48 -1.45
CA LEU A 242 -14.66 10.60 -2.90
C LEU A 242 -14.39 9.23 -3.54
N THR A 243 -15.35 8.75 -4.32
CA THR A 243 -15.27 7.48 -5.05
C THR A 243 -15.39 7.70 -6.56
N GLY A 244 -15.04 6.69 -7.35
CA GLY A 244 -15.17 6.72 -8.82
C GLY A 244 -13.91 6.19 -9.51
N ALA A 245 -13.97 5.97 -10.83
CA ALA A 245 -12.87 5.43 -11.63
C ALA A 245 -11.59 6.28 -11.56
N ASN A 246 -10.46 5.70 -11.97
CA ASN A 246 -9.22 6.44 -12.04
C ASN A 246 -9.25 7.43 -13.23
N GLY A 247 -8.61 8.59 -13.05
CA GLY A 247 -8.52 9.61 -14.10
C GLY A 247 -9.71 10.57 -14.22
N ILE A 248 -10.81 10.36 -13.48
CA ILE A 248 -12.00 11.24 -13.54
C ILE A 248 -11.85 12.58 -12.81
N GLY A 249 -10.69 12.86 -12.22
CA GLY A 249 -10.40 14.16 -11.60
C GLY A 249 -10.54 14.22 -10.08
N LYS A 250 -10.57 13.09 -9.33
CA LYS A 250 -10.66 13.09 -7.85
C LYS A 250 -9.55 13.89 -7.18
N SER A 251 -8.29 13.59 -7.51
CA SER A 251 -7.11 14.32 -6.99
C SER A 251 -7.09 15.78 -7.47
N THR A 252 -7.58 16.04 -8.69
CA THR A 252 -7.73 17.40 -9.23
C THR A 252 -8.75 18.19 -8.41
N LEU A 253 -9.87 17.56 -8.03
CA LEU A 253 -10.87 18.20 -7.16
C LEU A 253 -10.26 18.54 -5.79
N LEU A 254 -9.55 17.59 -5.16
CA LEU A 254 -8.86 17.87 -3.89
C LEU A 254 -7.88 19.04 -4.02
N LYS A 255 -7.04 19.04 -5.05
CA LYS A 255 -6.06 20.10 -5.30
C LYS A 255 -6.72 21.44 -5.61
N SER A 256 -7.88 21.46 -6.29
CA SER A 256 -8.65 22.68 -6.56
C SER A 256 -9.27 23.22 -5.27
N ILE A 257 -9.85 22.38 -4.41
CA ILE A 257 -10.40 22.79 -3.10
C ILE A 257 -9.29 23.35 -2.20
N LEU A 258 -8.09 22.75 -2.25
CA LEU A 258 -6.92 23.24 -1.51
C LEU A 258 -6.31 24.53 -2.10
N GLY A 259 -6.75 24.98 -3.27
CA GLY A 259 -6.17 26.12 -3.97
C GLY A 259 -4.79 25.85 -4.59
N LEU A 260 -4.38 24.58 -4.69
CA LEU A 260 -3.10 24.18 -5.30
C LEU A 260 -3.17 24.20 -6.83
N ILE A 261 -4.36 24.04 -7.39
CA ILE A 261 -4.65 24.12 -8.83
C ILE A 261 -5.79 25.11 -9.02
N LYS A 262 -5.62 26.01 -9.99
CA LYS A 262 -6.69 26.95 -10.34
C LYS A 262 -7.79 26.23 -11.13
N PRO A 263 -9.07 26.34 -10.74
CA PRO A 263 -10.17 25.78 -11.50
C PRO A 263 -10.31 26.48 -12.87
N LEU A 264 -10.96 25.79 -13.82
CA LEU A 264 -11.25 26.33 -15.13
C LEU A 264 -12.35 27.41 -15.07
N SER A 265 -13.36 27.20 -14.22
CA SER A 265 -14.38 28.21 -13.91
C SER A 265 -14.97 27.99 -12.51
N GLY A 266 -15.73 28.96 -12.03
CA GLY A 266 -16.26 28.93 -10.66
C GLY A 266 -15.21 29.26 -9.62
N ASP A 267 -15.59 29.17 -8.36
CA ASP A 267 -14.73 29.48 -7.22
C ASP A 267 -14.93 28.52 -6.06
N VAL A 268 -13.96 28.53 -5.15
CA VAL A 268 -13.97 27.79 -3.90
C VAL A 268 -13.83 28.77 -2.75
N GLU A 269 -14.84 28.84 -1.91
CA GLU A 269 -14.79 29.58 -0.66
C GLU A 269 -14.36 28.64 0.46
N GLN A 270 -13.18 28.90 1.03
CA GLN A 270 -12.68 28.16 2.18
C GLN A 270 -13.20 28.78 3.47
N GLY A 271 -13.54 27.95 4.43
CA GLY A 271 -14.02 28.38 5.74
C GLY A 271 -12.94 29.06 6.59
N ASP A 272 -13.38 29.66 7.69
CA ASP A 272 -12.50 30.34 8.63
C ASP A 272 -11.68 29.38 9.49
N TYR A 273 -10.44 29.76 9.78
CA TYR A 273 -9.56 29.09 10.72
C TYR A 273 -9.24 27.64 10.36
N LEU A 274 -9.09 27.35 9.08
CA LEU A 274 -8.69 26.03 8.61
C LEU A 274 -7.21 25.79 8.84
N GLU A 275 -6.90 24.66 9.48
CA GLU A 275 -5.57 24.09 9.60
C GLU A 275 -5.59 22.74 8.87
N ILE A 276 -5.07 22.76 7.64
CA ILE A 276 -5.21 21.65 6.70
C ILE A 276 -4.03 20.72 6.83
N GLY A 277 -4.30 19.43 7.10
CA GLY A 277 -3.36 18.34 6.92
C GLY A 277 -3.60 17.67 5.59
N TYR A 278 -2.64 17.76 4.65
CA TYR A 278 -2.75 17.14 3.32
C TYR A 278 -1.81 15.96 3.15
N PHE A 279 -2.37 14.83 2.73
CA PHE A 279 -1.64 13.62 2.36
C PHE A 279 -1.75 13.45 0.85
N GLU A 280 -0.65 13.69 0.14
CA GLU A 280 -0.57 13.58 -1.31
C GLU A 280 -0.31 12.14 -1.75
N GLN A 281 -0.86 11.72 -2.89
CA GLN A 281 -0.72 10.37 -3.43
C GLN A 281 0.72 9.98 -3.73
N GLU A 282 1.50 10.88 -4.33
CA GLU A 282 2.88 10.60 -4.74
C GLU A 282 3.89 11.34 -3.85
N THR A 283 5.03 10.68 -3.60
CA THR A 283 6.17 11.33 -2.97
C THR A 283 6.95 12.09 -4.05
N PRO A 284 7.35 13.34 -3.84
CA PRO A 284 8.24 14.03 -4.76
C PRO A 284 9.50 13.19 -5.04
N ALA A 285 9.82 13.01 -6.31
CA ALA A 285 10.98 12.22 -6.70
C ALA A 285 12.29 12.86 -6.20
N GLY A 286 13.23 12.04 -5.71
CA GLY A 286 14.59 12.48 -5.43
C GLY A 286 14.84 13.13 -4.07
N ILE A 287 14.03 12.83 -3.04
CA ILE A 287 14.32 13.26 -1.67
C ILE A 287 15.62 12.64 -1.20
N GLU A 288 16.67 13.46 -1.07
CA GLU A 288 18.03 13.04 -0.67
C GLU A 288 18.25 13.01 0.85
N THR A 289 17.32 13.60 1.61
CA THR A 289 17.35 13.64 3.07
C THR A 289 17.08 12.29 3.71
N THR A 290 17.59 12.06 4.89
CA THR A 290 17.23 10.91 5.74
C THR A 290 15.81 11.13 6.30
N CYS A 291 15.14 10.03 6.73
CA CYS A 291 13.83 10.15 7.36
C CYS A 291 13.86 11.06 8.60
N LEU A 292 14.96 11.00 9.36
CA LEU A 292 15.16 11.83 10.53
C LEU A 292 15.23 13.32 10.14
N GLU A 293 16.05 13.66 9.16
CA GLU A 293 16.19 15.03 8.67
C GLU A 293 14.89 15.56 8.09
N GLU A 294 14.14 14.73 7.36
CA GLU A 294 12.89 15.06 6.73
C GLU A 294 11.80 15.47 7.73
N ILE A 295 11.72 14.76 8.87
CA ILE A 295 10.80 15.13 9.96
C ILE A 295 11.33 16.32 10.72
N TRP A 296 12.63 16.40 10.96
CA TRP A 296 13.23 17.48 11.76
C TRP A 296 13.15 18.85 11.06
N GLN A 297 13.28 18.86 9.73
CA GLN A 297 13.06 20.10 8.95
C GLN A 297 11.64 20.66 9.10
N GLU A 298 10.64 19.79 9.17
CA GLU A 298 9.24 20.20 9.34
C GLU A 298 8.91 20.56 10.80
N PHE A 299 9.55 19.90 11.76
CA PHE A 299 9.36 20.13 13.20
C PHE A 299 10.67 20.51 13.90
N PRO A 300 11.24 21.70 13.64
CA PRO A 300 12.53 22.11 14.17
C PRO A 300 12.54 22.26 15.70
N GLY A 301 11.38 22.36 16.33
CA GLY A 301 11.24 22.40 17.79
C GLY A 301 11.37 21.04 18.48
N TYR A 302 11.39 19.93 17.73
CA TYR A 302 11.54 18.60 18.29
C TYR A 302 12.99 18.29 18.58
N THR A 303 13.24 17.59 19.68
CA THR A 303 14.53 16.96 19.95
C THR A 303 14.74 15.75 19.04
N GLN A 304 15.99 15.34 18.85
CA GLN A 304 16.30 14.14 18.05
C GLN A 304 15.59 12.87 18.58
N TYR A 305 15.43 12.79 19.90
CA TYR A 305 14.70 11.70 20.54
C TYR A 305 13.21 11.70 20.16
N GLU A 306 12.56 12.86 20.17
CA GLU A 306 11.15 12.99 19.80
C GLU A 306 10.92 12.64 18.33
N VAL A 307 11.82 13.08 17.43
CA VAL A 307 11.75 12.72 16.01
C VAL A 307 11.89 11.20 15.82
N ARG A 308 12.89 10.56 16.47
CA ARG A 308 13.06 9.11 16.42
C ARG A 308 11.84 8.37 17.00
N SER A 309 11.29 8.85 18.10
CA SER A 309 10.10 8.29 18.73
C SER A 309 8.87 8.40 17.82
N ALA A 310 8.67 9.54 17.17
CA ALA A 310 7.57 9.75 16.22
C ALA A 310 7.65 8.80 15.02
N LEU A 311 8.83 8.64 14.42
CA LEU A 311 9.07 7.71 13.31
C LEU A 311 8.89 6.25 13.75
N ALA A 312 9.40 5.88 14.94
CA ALA A 312 9.23 4.53 15.48
C ALA A 312 7.75 4.20 15.75
N LYS A 313 6.96 5.14 16.27
CA LYS A 313 5.49 5.02 16.41
C LYS A 313 4.78 4.81 15.08
N CYS A 314 5.35 5.28 13.98
CA CYS A 314 4.83 4.99 12.65
C CYS A 314 5.24 3.59 12.11
N GLY A 315 5.89 2.76 12.93
CA GLY A 315 6.32 1.41 12.55
C GLY A 315 7.63 1.37 11.75
N LEU A 316 8.44 2.42 11.80
CA LEU A 316 9.75 2.46 11.16
C LEU A 316 10.84 1.96 12.10
N THR A 317 11.70 1.07 11.63
CA THR A 317 12.86 0.57 12.37
C THR A 317 13.99 1.60 12.43
N THR A 318 14.93 1.42 13.35
CA THR A 318 16.11 2.31 13.45
C THR A 318 16.87 2.42 12.12
N LYS A 319 16.99 1.30 11.40
CA LYS A 319 17.63 1.27 10.07
C LYS A 319 16.89 2.16 9.05
N HIS A 320 15.56 2.11 9.03
CA HIS A 320 14.74 2.96 8.15
C HIS A 320 14.86 4.44 8.53
N ILE A 321 14.87 4.75 9.82
CA ILE A 321 14.98 6.12 10.34
C ILE A 321 16.28 6.82 9.88
N GLU A 322 17.38 6.07 9.80
CA GLU A 322 18.68 6.54 9.37
C GLU A 322 18.90 6.49 7.85
N SER A 323 18.01 5.81 7.13
CA SER A 323 18.09 5.69 5.67
C SER A 323 17.53 6.93 4.98
N LYS A 324 18.03 7.19 3.76
CA LYS A 324 17.46 8.22 2.88
C LYS A 324 16.04 7.82 2.45
N VAL A 325 15.12 8.79 2.39
CA VAL A 325 13.72 8.55 2.02
C VAL A 325 13.60 7.86 0.66
N LYS A 326 14.42 8.22 -0.32
CA LYS A 326 14.41 7.63 -1.67
C LYS A 326 14.75 6.13 -1.73
N VAL A 327 15.42 5.58 -0.69
CA VAL A 327 15.85 4.16 -0.63
C VAL A 327 14.78 3.28 0.02
N LEU A 328 13.81 3.89 0.66
CA LEU A 328 12.72 3.18 1.32
C LEU A 328 11.73 2.60 0.30
N SER A 329 11.07 1.50 0.69
CA SER A 329 9.90 0.99 -0.02
C SER A 329 8.75 2.00 -0.03
N GLY A 330 7.81 1.87 -0.96
CA GLY A 330 6.65 2.75 -1.05
C GLY A 330 5.86 2.83 0.25
N GLY A 331 5.70 1.69 0.96
CA GLY A 331 5.02 1.64 2.26
C GLY A 331 5.77 2.37 3.37
N GLU A 332 7.08 2.26 3.41
CA GLU A 332 7.91 3.00 4.38
C GLU A 332 7.90 4.51 4.10
N GLN A 333 7.94 4.91 2.83
CA GLN A 333 7.78 6.32 2.44
C GLN A 333 6.40 6.86 2.83
N ALA A 334 5.33 6.07 2.65
CA ALA A 334 3.99 6.43 3.11
C ALA A 334 3.95 6.62 4.64
N LYS A 335 4.62 5.77 5.42
CA LYS A 335 4.73 5.90 6.88
C LYS A 335 5.49 7.17 7.30
N VAL A 336 6.53 7.60 6.56
CA VAL A 336 7.21 8.89 6.80
C VAL A 336 6.25 10.07 6.56
N ARG A 337 5.48 10.05 5.46
CA ARG A 337 4.47 11.09 5.17
C ARG A 337 3.36 11.12 6.22
N LEU A 338 2.88 9.95 6.66
CA LEU A 338 1.92 9.85 7.77
C LEU A 338 2.50 10.41 9.07
N CYS A 339 3.79 10.18 9.34
CA CYS A 339 4.45 10.74 10.51
C CYS A 339 4.41 12.29 10.49
N LYS A 340 4.64 12.93 9.35
CA LYS A 340 4.47 14.39 9.20
C LYS A 340 3.04 14.81 9.51
N LEU A 341 2.07 14.15 8.89
CA LEU A 341 0.66 14.48 9.03
C LEU A 341 0.16 14.33 10.47
N ILE A 342 0.54 13.24 11.15
CA ILE A 342 0.14 12.94 12.52
C ILE A 342 0.68 13.96 13.52
N ASN A 343 1.91 14.44 13.30
CA ASN A 343 2.55 15.40 14.20
C ASN A 343 2.15 16.85 13.94
N ARG A 344 1.52 17.12 12.80
CA ARG A 344 0.98 18.45 12.47
C ARG A 344 -0.39 18.62 13.11
N GLU A 345 -0.62 19.79 13.72
CA GLU A 345 -1.94 20.15 14.21
C GLU A 345 -2.85 20.47 13.01
N SER A 346 -4.01 19.82 12.96
CA SER A 346 -4.96 20.00 11.87
C SER A 346 -6.40 19.93 12.40
N ASN A 347 -7.33 20.57 11.69
CA ASN A 347 -8.77 20.46 11.97
C ASN A 347 -9.54 19.90 10.75
N ILE A 348 -8.86 19.80 9.61
CA ILE A 348 -9.30 19.01 8.46
C ILE A 348 -8.12 18.17 7.93
N LEU A 349 -8.39 16.91 7.62
CA LEU A 349 -7.50 16.01 6.89
C LEU A 349 -8.00 15.85 5.46
N VAL A 350 -7.14 16.15 4.50
CA VAL A 350 -7.38 15.88 3.08
C VAL A 350 -6.43 14.77 2.66
N LEU A 351 -6.99 13.60 2.30
CA LEU A 351 -6.21 12.38 2.09
C LEU A 351 -6.44 11.85 0.67
N ASP A 352 -5.38 11.78 -0.12
CA ASP A 352 -5.43 11.24 -1.48
C ASP A 352 -4.87 9.82 -1.49
N GLU A 353 -5.76 8.82 -1.54
CA GLU A 353 -5.47 7.38 -1.51
C GLU A 353 -4.50 6.96 -0.39
N PRO A 354 -4.83 7.24 0.88
CA PRO A 354 -3.89 7.04 2.00
C PRO A 354 -3.60 5.57 2.33
N THR A 355 -4.39 4.64 1.79
CA THR A 355 -4.21 3.19 1.98
C THR A 355 -3.19 2.57 1.03
N ASN A 356 -2.84 3.27 -0.05
CA ASN A 356 -1.89 2.75 -1.03
C ASN A 356 -0.52 2.48 -0.39
N HIS A 357 0.05 1.34 -0.72
CA HIS A 357 1.34 0.86 -0.23
C HIS A 357 1.41 0.56 1.29
N LEU A 358 0.33 0.73 2.05
CA LEU A 358 0.32 0.37 3.46
C LEU A 358 0.10 -1.13 3.65
N ASP A 359 0.84 -1.72 4.60
CA ASP A 359 0.57 -3.06 5.09
C ASP A 359 -0.75 -3.12 5.90
N VAL A 360 -1.26 -4.33 6.12
CA VAL A 360 -2.55 -4.55 6.80
C VAL A 360 -2.58 -3.90 8.18
N ASP A 361 -1.51 -4.08 8.98
CA ASP A 361 -1.43 -3.51 10.32
C ASP A 361 -1.48 -1.97 10.30
N ALA A 362 -0.83 -1.34 9.31
CA ALA A 362 -0.86 0.12 9.16
C ALA A 362 -2.22 0.63 8.62
N LYS A 363 -2.89 -0.13 7.73
CA LYS A 363 -4.24 0.20 7.27
C LYS A 363 -5.25 0.17 8.43
N ASP A 364 -5.23 -0.89 9.23
CA ASP A 364 -6.12 -1.04 10.38
C ASP A 364 -5.91 0.06 11.41
N GLU A 365 -4.65 0.38 11.71
CA GLU A 365 -4.32 1.45 12.63
C GLU A 365 -4.69 2.83 12.09
N LEU A 366 -4.50 3.07 10.77
CA LEU A 366 -4.93 4.31 10.13
C LEU A 366 -6.46 4.46 10.22
N LYS A 367 -7.22 3.40 9.92
CA LYS A 367 -8.68 3.40 10.07
C LYS A 367 -9.09 3.74 11.50
N ARG A 368 -8.47 3.06 12.50
CA ARG A 368 -8.71 3.35 13.92
C ARG A 368 -8.46 4.82 14.27
N ALA A 369 -7.33 5.34 13.81
CA ALA A 369 -6.93 6.73 14.10
C ALA A 369 -7.86 7.76 13.45
N LEU A 370 -8.28 7.52 12.19
CA LEU A 370 -9.25 8.36 11.48
C LEU A 370 -10.64 8.30 12.10
N MET A 371 -11.07 7.14 12.62
CA MET A 371 -12.31 7.03 13.37
C MET A 371 -12.27 7.87 14.65
N ALA A 372 -11.15 7.84 15.38
CA ALA A 372 -10.95 8.60 16.62
C ALA A 372 -10.73 10.12 16.39
N TYR A 373 -10.36 10.52 15.17
CA TYR A 373 -10.12 11.92 14.84
C TYR A 373 -11.39 12.74 14.87
N LYS A 374 -11.36 13.86 15.62
CA LYS A 374 -12.51 14.74 15.85
C LYS A 374 -12.70 15.83 14.80
N GLY A 375 -11.71 16.05 13.94
CA GLY A 375 -11.80 17.00 12.84
C GLY A 375 -12.57 16.47 11.65
N SER A 376 -12.64 17.26 10.60
CA SER A 376 -13.26 16.87 9.32
C SER A 376 -12.29 16.08 8.47
N ILE A 377 -12.81 15.19 7.60
CA ILE A 377 -11.99 14.39 6.69
C ILE A 377 -12.58 14.48 5.28
N LEU A 378 -11.75 14.79 4.31
CA LEU A 378 -12.05 14.66 2.89
C LEU A 378 -11.05 13.69 2.27
N MET A 379 -11.49 12.53 1.80
CA MET A 379 -10.60 11.44 1.43
C MET A 379 -10.99 10.84 0.08
N VAL A 380 -10.00 10.59 -0.77
CA VAL A 380 -10.13 9.68 -1.91
C VAL A 380 -9.78 8.27 -1.45
N CYS A 381 -10.68 7.33 -1.65
CA CYS A 381 -10.43 5.92 -1.31
C CYS A 381 -11.22 4.99 -2.22
N HIS A 382 -10.56 3.92 -2.67
CA HIS A 382 -11.15 2.88 -3.52
C HIS A 382 -11.58 1.62 -2.75
N GLU A 383 -11.20 1.51 -1.47
CA GLU A 383 -11.45 0.34 -0.63
C GLU A 383 -12.71 0.54 0.24
N PRO A 384 -13.90 -0.02 -0.13
CA PRO A 384 -15.12 0.13 0.67
C PRO A 384 -14.94 -0.35 2.11
N GLU A 385 -14.20 -1.43 2.31
CA GLU A 385 -13.93 -2.02 3.63
C GLU A 385 -13.15 -1.06 4.55
N PHE A 386 -12.33 -0.18 3.97
CA PHE A 386 -11.58 0.82 4.73
C PHE A 386 -12.48 1.95 5.23
N TYR A 387 -13.35 2.50 4.38
CA TYR A 387 -14.16 3.66 4.76
C TYR A 387 -15.53 3.31 5.35
N ASP A 388 -15.94 2.05 5.30
CA ASP A 388 -17.17 1.59 5.96
C ASP A 388 -17.09 1.81 7.47
N GLY A 389 -18.13 2.45 8.03
CA GLY A 389 -18.18 2.89 9.42
C GLY A 389 -17.34 4.13 9.76
N LEU A 390 -16.50 4.64 8.83
CA LEU A 390 -15.74 5.89 8.98
C LEU A 390 -16.45 7.08 8.32
N ALA A 391 -16.92 6.89 7.07
CA ALA A 391 -17.50 7.96 6.27
C ALA A 391 -18.90 8.36 6.79
N THR A 392 -19.14 9.67 6.89
CA THR A 392 -20.50 10.23 7.08
C THR A 392 -21.25 10.32 5.75
N ASP A 393 -20.50 10.62 4.67
CA ASP A 393 -21.04 10.78 3.33
C ASP A 393 -20.07 10.21 2.30
N VAL A 394 -20.60 9.71 1.19
CA VAL A 394 -19.82 9.21 0.05
C VAL A 394 -20.24 9.98 -1.20
N TRP A 395 -19.29 10.65 -1.80
CA TRP A 395 -19.48 11.40 -3.03
C TRP A 395 -18.96 10.61 -4.23
N ASP A 396 -19.86 10.27 -5.13
CA ASP A 396 -19.54 9.54 -6.35
C ASP A 396 -19.19 10.54 -7.47
N CYS A 397 -17.90 10.67 -7.75
CA CYS A 397 -17.38 11.57 -8.78
C CYS A 397 -17.81 11.14 -10.21
N GLY A 398 -18.19 9.88 -10.41
CA GLY A 398 -18.73 9.40 -11.69
C GLY A 398 -19.99 10.13 -12.13
N LYS A 399 -20.75 10.71 -11.18
CA LYS A 399 -21.96 11.49 -11.49
C LYS A 399 -21.66 12.90 -12.03
N TRP A 400 -20.46 13.38 -11.88
CA TRP A 400 -20.06 14.75 -12.21
C TRP A 400 -19.07 14.84 -13.36
N THR A 401 -18.43 13.71 -13.67
CA THR A 401 -17.40 13.68 -14.71
C THR A 401 -17.99 13.97 -16.08
N THR A 402 -17.26 14.71 -16.90
CA THR A 402 -17.53 14.90 -18.33
C THR A 402 -16.85 13.84 -19.18
N ARG A 403 -16.00 13.01 -18.56
CA ARG A 403 -15.35 11.85 -19.18
C ARG A 403 -16.24 10.62 -18.98
N ILE A 404 -16.65 10.03 -20.08
CA ILE A 404 -17.44 8.79 -20.13
C ILE A 404 -16.52 7.63 -20.50
#